data_2f7c20c3d8482aeb5872ed3152924f4b
#
_entry.id   2f7c20c3d8482aeb5872ed3152924f4b
#
_cell.length_a   1.000
_cell.length_b   1.000
_cell.length_c   1.000
_cell.angle_alpha   90.00
_cell.angle_beta   90.00
_cell.angle_gamma   90.00
#
_symmetry.space_group_name_H-M   'P 1'
#
loop_
_entity.id
_entity.type
_entity.pdbx_description
1 polymer ?
#
loop_
_entity_poly.entity_id
_entity_poly.type
_entity_poly.pdbx_seq_one_letter_code
_entity_poly.pdbx_strand_id
1 'polypeptide(L)'
;MRILIIEDEQHLAEALGQIMAEQKYQVDLVYDGAEGLDYGLSCQYDAILLDVMLPKLNGFEVARRLREARVSSPILMLTARDEIGDKISG
;
A
#
# COMPACT_ATOMS: atom_id res chain seq x y z
N MET A 1 14.60 -3.23 -7.65
CA MET A 1 13.12 -3.12 -7.65
C MET A 1 12.68 -1.98 -6.76
N ARG A 2 11.61 -1.36 -7.12
CA ARG A 2 11.06 -0.22 -6.38
C ARG A 2 9.67 -0.55 -5.88
N ILE A 3 9.45 -0.34 -4.58
CA ILE A 3 8.22 -0.72 -3.90
C ILE A 3 7.61 0.53 -3.26
N LEU A 4 6.31 0.71 -3.43
CA LEU A 4 5.56 1.74 -2.72
C LEU A 4 4.76 1.06 -1.62
N ILE A 5 4.85 1.59 -0.39
CA ILE A 5 4.07 1.09 0.73
C ILE A 5 3.15 2.20 1.19
N ILE A 6 1.85 1.94 1.16
CA ILE A 6 0.81 2.89 1.55
C ILE A 6 0.14 2.33 2.79
N GLU A 7 0.52 2.84 3.95
CA GLU A 7 0.09 2.32 5.24
C GLU A 7 0.12 3.44 6.28
N ASP A 8 -0.99 3.72 6.94
CA ASP A 8 -1.08 4.85 7.86
C ASP A 8 -0.47 4.56 9.23
N GLU A 9 -0.34 3.29 9.60
CA GLU A 9 0.31 2.93 10.85
C GLU A 9 1.82 2.99 10.64
N GLN A 10 2.46 4.04 11.18
CA GLN A 10 3.85 4.35 10.83
C GLN A 10 4.81 3.25 11.23
N HIS A 11 4.63 2.66 12.40
CA HIS A 11 5.53 1.60 12.84
C HIS A 11 5.47 0.39 11.92
N LEU A 12 4.26 0.04 11.46
CA LEU A 12 4.11 -1.06 10.53
C LEU A 12 4.71 -0.72 9.18
N ALA A 13 4.48 0.50 8.70
CA ALA A 13 5.04 0.94 7.43
C ALA A 13 6.56 0.87 7.47
N GLU A 14 7.16 1.37 8.54
CA GLU A 14 8.61 1.35 8.70
C GLU A 14 9.16 -0.06 8.77
N ALA A 15 8.46 -0.94 9.51
CA ALA A 15 8.89 -2.34 9.61
C ALA A 15 8.86 -3.02 8.25
N LEU A 16 7.78 -2.84 7.50
CA LEU A 16 7.68 -3.39 6.16
C LEU A 16 8.75 -2.82 5.25
N GLY A 17 8.98 -1.52 5.34
CA GLY A 17 9.99 -0.85 4.53
C GLY A 17 11.38 -1.39 4.83
N GLN A 18 11.68 -1.64 6.11
CA GLN A 18 12.97 -2.17 6.48
C GLN A 18 13.17 -3.58 5.94
N ILE A 19 12.14 -4.42 6.02
CA ILE A 19 12.22 -5.77 5.47
C ILE A 19 12.51 -5.72 3.98
N MET A 20 11.82 -4.85 3.25
CA MET A 20 12.03 -4.73 1.81
C MET A 20 13.40 -4.16 1.48
N ALA A 21 13.87 -3.19 2.28
CA ALA A 21 15.19 -2.60 2.07
C ALA A 21 16.29 -3.62 2.29
N GLU A 22 16.11 -4.55 3.23
CA GLU A 22 17.07 -5.61 3.44
C GLU A 22 17.20 -6.52 2.23
N GLN A 23 16.14 -6.60 1.42
CA GLN A 23 16.18 -7.35 0.16
C GLN A 23 16.72 -6.49 -0.99
N LYS A 24 17.27 -5.32 -0.69
CA LYS A 24 17.87 -4.41 -1.65
C LYS A 24 16.86 -3.73 -2.56
N TYR A 25 15.62 -3.63 -2.14
CA TYR A 25 14.60 -2.89 -2.88
C TYR A 25 14.63 -1.42 -2.46
N GLN A 26 14.32 -0.55 -3.39
CA GLN A 26 14.07 0.86 -3.09
C GLN A 26 12.64 0.97 -2.60
N VAL A 27 12.44 1.67 -1.49
CA VAL A 27 11.14 1.73 -0.85
C VAL A 27 10.72 3.17 -0.64
N ASP A 28 9.50 3.49 -1.05
CA ASP A 28 8.87 4.76 -0.70
C ASP A 28 7.73 4.46 0.26
N LEU A 29 7.66 5.21 1.35
CA LEU A 29 6.60 5.04 2.36
C LEU A 29 5.69 6.25 2.31
N VAL A 30 4.39 6.02 2.24
CA VAL A 30 3.40 7.08 2.39
C VAL A 30 2.33 6.60 3.35
N TYR A 31 1.63 7.54 3.96
CA TYR A 31 0.83 7.24 5.15
C TYR A 31 -0.66 7.54 4.97
N ASP A 32 -1.09 7.94 3.79
CA ASP A 32 -2.51 8.09 3.51
C ASP A 32 -2.79 7.79 2.05
N GLY A 33 -4.09 7.61 1.76
CA GLY A 33 -4.49 7.20 0.41
C GLY A 33 -4.27 8.26 -0.65
N ALA A 34 -4.40 9.54 -0.29
CA ALA A 34 -4.21 10.62 -1.26
C ALA A 34 -2.75 10.70 -1.69
N GLU A 35 -1.82 10.62 -0.75
CA GLU A 35 -0.40 10.56 -1.08
C GLU A 35 -0.06 9.30 -1.85
N GLY A 36 -0.66 8.18 -1.44
CA GLY A 36 -0.42 6.91 -2.13
C GLY A 36 -0.83 6.99 -3.59
N LEU A 37 -1.96 7.60 -3.85
CA LEU A 37 -2.41 7.77 -5.23
C LEU A 37 -1.46 8.67 -6.01
N ASP A 38 -1.05 9.80 -5.42
CA ASP A 38 -0.11 10.69 -6.08
C ASP A 38 1.19 9.99 -6.45
N TYR A 39 1.76 9.25 -5.51
CA TYR A 39 3.00 8.53 -5.76
C TYR A 39 2.81 7.43 -6.80
N GLY A 40 1.73 6.68 -6.69
CA GLY A 40 1.45 5.60 -7.63
C GLY A 40 1.25 6.09 -9.05
N LEU A 41 0.70 7.29 -9.21
CA LEU A 41 0.49 7.88 -10.53
C LEU A 41 1.76 8.52 -11.09
N SER A 42 2.61 9.03 -10.21
CA SER A 42 3.77 9.83 -10.64
C SER A 42 5.03 9.00 -10.86
N CYS A 43 5.14 7.87 -10.21
CA CYS A 43 6.33 7.04 -10.25
C CYS A 43 5.97 5.66 -10.70
N GLN A 44 6.94 4.95 -11.25
CA GLN A 44 6.74 3.58 -11.67
C GLN A 44 7.27 2.64 -10.60
N TYR A 45 6.42 1.75 -10.12
CA TYR A 45 6.77 0.81 -9.06
C TYR A 45 6.68 -0.62 -9.58
N ASP A 46 7.52 -1.47 -9.04
CA ASP A 46 7.47 -2.90 -9.35
C ASP A 46 6.38 -3.59 -8.53
N ALA A 47 6.03 -3.03 -7.39
CA ALA A 47 4.90 -3.50 -6.59
C ALA A 47 4.42 -2.39 -5.67
N ILE A 48 3.15 -2.45 -5.30
CA ILE A 48 2.52 -1.50 -4.39
C ILE A 48 1.87 -2.31 -3.28
N LEU A 49 2.28 -2.05 -2.04
CA LEU A 49 1.63 -2.62 -0.86
C LEU A 49 0.66 -1.58 -0.34
N LEU A 50 -0.59 -1.95 -0.20
CA LEU A 50 -1.67 -0.99 0.00
C LEU A 50 -2.59 -1.47 1.11
N ASP A 51 -2.67 -0.70 2.19
CA ASP A 51 -3.60 -1.00 3.27
C ASP A 51 -5.02 -0.63 2.83
N VAL A 52 -5.98 -1.45 3.22
CA VAL A 52 -7.38 -1.20 2.93
C VAL A 52 -7.90 -0.02 3.74
N MET A 53 -7.55 0.03 5.02
CA MET A 53 -8.09 1.02 5.96
C MET A 53 -7.15 2.22 6.03
N LEU A 54 -7.37 3.19 5.15
CA LEU A 54 -6.53 4.38 5.09
C LEU A 54 -7.36 5.63 5.35
N PRO A 55 -6.74 6.66 5.96
CA PRO A 55 -7.39 7.95 6.03
C PRO A 55 -7.43 8.63 4.67
N LYS A 56 -8.34 9.55 4.51
CA LYS A 56 -8.56 10.40 3.34
C LYS A 56 -9.10 9.65 2.14
N LEU A 57 -8.50 8.54 1.79
CA LEU A 57 -8.93 7.78 0.62
C LEU A 57 -8.61 6.32 0.91
N ASN A 58 -9.64 5.46 1.01
CA ASN A 58 -9.42 4.07 1.40
C ASN A 58 -8.68 3.29 0.30
N GLY A 59 -8.14 2.14 0.69
CA GLY A 59 -7.29 1.36 -0.19
C GLY A 59 -7.98 0.86 -1.43
N PHE A 60 -9.26 0.47 -1.33
CA PHE A 60 -9.99 0.00 -2.52
C PHE A 60 -10.12 1.12 -3.53
N GLU A 61 -10.37 2.34 -3.06
CA GLU A 61 -10.50 3.47 -3.95
C GLU A 61 -9.17 3.82 -4.61
N VAL A 62 -8.08 3.76 -3.84
CA VAL A 62 -6.74 3.98 -4.40
C VAL A 62 -6.46 2.97 -5.50
N ALA A 63 -6.72 1.69 -5.22
CA ALA A 63 -6.47 0.63 -6.20
C ALA A 63 -7.31 0.85 -7.46
N ARG A 64 -8.59 1.21 -7.29
CA ARG A 64 -9.47 1.46 -8.42
C ARG A 64 -8.94 2.60 -9.29
N ARG A 65 -8.54 3.70 -8.66
CA ARG A 65 -8.05 4.86 -9.40
C ARG A 65 -6.73 4.59 -10.12
N LEU A 66 -5.87 3.79 -9.50
CA LEU A 66 -4.62 3.40 -10.15
C LEU A 66 -4.91 2.55 -11.38
N ARG A 67 -5.85 1.62 -11.29
CA ARG A 67 -6.21 0.80 -12.46
C ARG A 67 -6.88 1.61 -13.54
N GLU A 68 -7.72 2.57 -13.19
CA GLU A 68 -8.33 3.46 -14.18
C GLU A 68 -7.28 4.28 -14.91
N ALA A 69 -6.21 4.65 -14.23
CA ALA A 69 -5.10 5.37 -14.84
C ALA A 69 -4.12 4.45 -15.55
N ARG A 70 -4.43 3.16 -15.65
CA ARG A 70 -3.64 2.16 -16.35
C ARG A 70 -2.27 1.92 -15.74
N VAL A 71 -2.17 2.10 -14.44
CA VAL A 71 -0.98 1.70 -13.70
C VAL A 71 -0.98 0.19 -13.63
N SER A 72 0.07 -0.43 -14.12
CA SER A 72 0.14 -1.90 -14.24
C SER A 72 0.85 -2.57 -13.09
N SER A 73 1.41 -1.82 -12.16
CA SER A 73 2.13 -2.39 -11.02
C SER A 73 1.24 -3.36 -10.26
N PRO A 74 1.75 -4.52 -9.86
CA PRO A 74 0.99 -5.41 -8.97
C PRO A 74 0.66 -4.69 -7.67
N ILE A 75 -0.56 -4.86 -7.21
CA ILE A 75 -1.04 -4.25 -5.97
C ILE A 75 -1.40 -5.38 -5.00
N LEU A 76 -0.73 -5.38 -3.84
CA LEU A 76 -1.01 -6.33 -2.78
C LEU A 76 -1.75 -5.59 -1.69
N MET A 77 -2.98 -6.02 -1.43
CA MET A 77 -3.82 -5.40 -0.42
C MET A 77 -3.50 -6.01 0.93
N LEU A 78 -3.30 -5.13 1.92
CA LEU A 78 -3.13 -5.55 3.30
C LEU A 78 -4.48 -5.43 3.99
N THR A 79 -4.97 -6.53 4.54
CA THR A 79 -6.28 -6.50 5.19
C THR A 79 -6.14 -6.10 6.65
N ALA A 80 -7.17 -5.47 7.18
CA ALA A 80 -7.21 -5.14 8.59
C ALA A 80 -7.26 -6.41 9.42
N ARG A 81 -6.54 -6.42 10.54
CA ARG A 81 -6.53 -7.58 11.43
C ARG A 81 -7.90 -7.92 11.92
N ASP A 82 -8.71 -6.91 12.17
CA ASP A 82 -10.06 -7.11 12.69
C ASP A 82 -10.93 -7.87 11.70
N GLU A 83 -10.77 -7.59 10.43
CA GLU A 83 -11.52 -8.32 9.41
C GLU A 83 -11.16 -9.79 9.40
N ILE A 84 -9.89 -10.08 9.52
CA ILE A 84 -9.44 -11.47 9.58
C ILE A 84 -10.01 -12.16 10.80
N GLY A 85 -9.95 -11.48 11.94
CA GLY A 85 -10.51 -12.03 13.17
C GLY A 85 -12.00 -12.28 13.06
N ASP A 86 -12.73 -11.34 12.50
CA ASP A 86 -14.17 -11.47 12.32
C ASP A 86 -14.52 -12.66 11.44
N LYS A 87 -13.79 -12.83 10.37
CA LYS A 87 -14.05 -13.97 9.49
C LYS A 87 -13.76 -15.29 10.13
N ILE A 88 -12.74 -15.35 10.94
CA ILE A 88 -12.39 -16.58 11.64
C ILE A 88 -13.42 -16.89 12.73
N SER A 89 -13.84 -15.88 13.46
CA SER A 89 -14.77 -16.08 14.54
C SER A 89 -16.22 -16.16 14.09
N GLY A 90 -16.47 -15.64 12.93
CA GLY A 90 -17.79 -15.70 12.36
C GLY A 90 -17.99 -16.98 11.61
#